data_530a0c5471a65aeb0405eabbedaa9bb8
#
_entry.id   530a0c5471a65aeb0405eabbedaa9bb8
#
_cell.length_a   1.000
_cell.length_b   1.000
_cell.length_c   1.000
_cell.angle_alpha   90.00
_cell.angle_beta   90.00
_cell.angle_gamma   90.00
#
_symmetry.space_group_name_H-M   'P 1'
#
loop_
_entity.id
_entity.type
_entity.pdbx_description
1 polymer ?
#
loop_
_entity_poly.entity_id
_entity_poly.type
_entity_poly.pdbx_seq_one_letter_code
_entity_poly.pdbx_strand_id
1 'polypeptide(L)'
;ASVCTSADIVRGKIGFLTSELKLEDFFTPNYLFDFFSELHNVPEDKRNDQKKKLFDRFGINEFAEVKVGNLSTGMKQKASLAISLVHDPDIIIFDEPTNGLDVITAKVITDFLQELRAEGKTIIISTHIFSLVEKICDRVGIIINGKMVVSDELNKITNGLPLEDVFFDIYSKEAGAEEWKIF
;
A
#
# COMPACT_ATOMS: atom_id res chain seq x y z
N ALA A 1 3.62 16.37 14.76
CA ALA A 1 4.64 16.94 13.88
C ALA A 1 3.96 17.43 12.60
N SER A 2 4.42 18.51 12.04
CA SER A 2 3.92 19.04 10.76
C SER A 2 4.82 18.57 9.62
N VAL A 3 4.25 18.15 8.50
CA VAL A 3 5.00 17.75 7.29
C VAL A 3 5.92 18.90 6.79
N CYS A 4 5.47 20.14 6.96
CA CYS A 4 6.23 21.32 6.50
C CYS A 4 7.39 21.71 7.44
N THR A 5 7.27 21.46 8.75
CA THR A 5 8.24 21.95 9.73
C THR A 5 9.06 20.86 10.41
N SER A 6 8.71 19.59 10.22
CA SER A 6 9.30 18.43 10.88
C SER A 6 9.38 17.24 9.93
N ALA A 7 9.77 17.47 8.68
CA ALA A 7 9.74 16.47 7.61
C ALA A 7 10.49 15.17 7.99
N ASP A 8 11.65 15.27 8.64
CA ASP A 8 12.44 14.09 8.99
C ASP A 8 11.76 13.23 10.06
N ILE A 9 11.11 13.87 11.05
CA ILE A 9 10.31 13.15 12.07
C ILE A 9 9.12 12.44 11.41
N VAL A 10 8.49 13.11 10.45
CA VAL A 10 7.32 12.54 9.74
C VAL A 10 7.75 11.37 8.86
N ARG A 11 8.85 11.51 8.09
CA ARG A 11 9.38 10.42 7.25
C ARG A 11 9.77 9.20 8.07
N GLY A 12 10.31 9.37 9.27
CA GLY A 12 10.62 8.26 10.18
C GLY A 12 9.39 7.52 10.73
N LYS A 13 8.18 8.04 10.54
CA LYS A 13 6.92 7.44 11.01
C LYS A 13 6.03 6.90 9.91
N ILE A 14 6.35 7.17 8.66
CA ILE A 14 5.51 6.82 7.51
C ILE A 14 6.27 5.87 6.59
N GLY A 15 5.67 4.71 6.31
CA GLY A 15 6.00 3.86 5.18
C GLY A 15 5.16 4.28 3.98
N PHE A 16 5.82 4.60 2.87
CA PHE A 16 5.14 5.10 1.68
C PHE A 16 5.50 4.24 0.46
N LEU A 17 4.47 3.78 -0.25
CA LEU A 17 4.61 3.04 -1.49
C LEU A 17 3.69 3.65 -2.54
N THR A 18 4.27 4.01 -3.69
CA THR A 18 3.53 4.42 -4.88
C THR A 18 3.38 3.26 -5.85
N SER A 19 2.37 3.32 -6.71
CA SER A 19 2.19 2.40 -7.84
C SER A 19 3.38 2.39 -8.81
N GLU A 20 4.14 3.49 -8.85
CA GLU A 20 5.31 3.67 -9.71
C GLU A 20 6.64 3.55 -8.96
N LEU A 21 6.71 2.80 -7.86
CA LEU A 21 7.98 2.67 -7.14
C LEU A 21 9.03 2.03 -8.06
N LYS A 22 9.90 2.86 -8.59
CA LYS A 22 11.02 2.44 -9.42
C LYS A 22 12.19 2.13 -8.50
N LEU A 23 12.30 0.87 -8.12
CA LEU A 23 13.56 0.37 -7.59
C LEU A 23 14.60 0.40 -8.72
N GLU A 24 15.81 0.83 -8.40
CA GLU A 24 16.90 0.85 -9.36
C GLU A 24 17.27 -0.55 -9.85
N ASP A 25 17.25 -0.78 -11.15
CA ASP A 25 17.38 -2.08 -11.81
C ASP A 25 18.73 -2.79 -11.53
N PHE A 26 19.76 -2.04 -11.18
CA PHE A 26 21.12 -2.57 -10.96
C PHE A 26 21.32 -3.22 -9.59
N PHE A 27 20.51 -2.86 -8.61
CA PHE A 27 20.63 -3.36 -7.26
C PHE A 27 19.80 -4.61 -7.01
N THR A 28 20.07 -5.28 -5.90
CA THR A 28 19.30 -6.44 -5.45
C THR A 28 18.34 -6.03 -4.32
N PRO A 29 17.24 -6.77 -4.07
CA PRO A 29 16.36 -6.54 -2.93
C PRO A 29 17.13 -6.52 -1.60
N ASN A 30 18.11 -7.42 -1.44
CA ASN A 30 18.94 -7.50 -0.25
C ASN A 30 19.72 -6.20 -0.02
N TYR A 31 20.41 -5.73 -1.04
CA TYR A 31 21.16 -4.47 -0.98
C TYR A 31 20.26 -3.27 -0.68
N LEU A 32 19.14 -3.15 -1.39
CA LEU A 32 18.22 -2.02 -1.21
C LEU A 32 17.60 -2.02 0.19
N PHE A 33 17.26 -3.18 0.73
CA PHE A 33 16.74 -3.27 2.10
C PHE A 33 17.75 -2.74 3.12
N ASP A 34 19.01 -3.15 3.01
CA ASP A 34 20.08 -2.68 3.90
C ASP A 34 20.33 -1.18 3.73
N PHE A 35 20.42 -0.71 2.49
CA PHE A 35 20.62 0.71 2.19
C PHE A 35 19.51 1.59 2.78
N PHE A 36 18.24 1.25 2.56
CA PHE A 36 17.14 2.05 3.12
C PHE A 36 17.04 1.91 4.63
N SER A 37 17.40 0.76 5.22
CA SER A 37 17.49 0.59 6.67
C SER A 37 18.55 1.52 7.29
N GLU A 38 19.71 1.64 6.65
CA GLU A 38 20.77 2.57 7.07
C GLU A 38 20.33 4.04 6.93
N LEU A 39 19.66 4.36 5.81
CA LEU A 39 19.13 5.71 5.59
C LEU A 39 18.11 6.14 6.67
N HIS A 40 17.33 5.18 7.18
CA HIS A 40 16.40 5.38 8.29
C HIS A 40 17.04 5.23 9.67
N ASN A 41 18.36 5.03 9.76
CA ASN A 41 19.11 4.80 11.00
C ASN A 41 18.55 3.63 11.82
N VAL A 42 18.10 2.57 11.16
CA VAL A 42 17.60 1.35 11.84
C VAL A 42 18.80 0.59 12.44
N PRO A 43 18.81 0.31 13.74
CA PRO A 43 19.86 -0.49 14.37
C PRO A 43 20.01 -1.87 13.73
N GLU A 44 21.22 -2.41 13.68
CA GLU A 44 21.54 -3.64 12.95
C GLU A 44 20.73 -4.86 13.43
N ASP A 45 20.57 -5.00 14.74
CA ASP A 45 19.73 -6.04 15.34
C ASP A 45 18.28 -5.98 14.84
N LYS A 46 17.68 -4.80 14.91
CA LYS A 46 16.30 -4.56 14.43
C LYS A 46 16.20 -4.73 12.91
N ARG A 47 17.21 -4.30 12.16
CA ARG A 47 17.26 -4.49 10.71
C ARG A 47 17.22 -5.96 10.35
N ASN A 48 18.04 -6.78 11.02
CA ASN A 48 18.10 -8.22 10.75
C ASN A 48 16.77 -8.92 11.06
N ASP A 49 16.14 -8.58 12.18
CA ASP A 49 14.83 -9.13 12.57
C ASP A 49 13.74 -8.71 11.57
N GLN A 50 13.68 -7.43 11.20
CA GLN A 50 12.69 -6.90 10.26
C GLN A 50 12.91 -7.47 8.85
N LYS A 51 14.17 -7.58 8.41
CA LYS A 51 14.51 -8.21 7.14
C LYS A 51 14.03 -9.64 7.10
N LYS A 52 14.37 -10.43 8.12
CA LYS A 52 13.91 -11.80 8.22
C LYS A 52 12.39 -11.91 8.18
N LYS A 53 11.67 -11.12 8.99
CA LYS A 53 10.19 -11.09 9.03
C LYS A 53 9.60 -10.83 7.64
N LEU A 54 10.07 -9.79 6.95
CA LEU A 54 9.50 -9.36 5.66
C LEU A 54 9.93 -10.27 4.51
N PHE A 55 11.19 -10.72 4.49
CA PHE A 55 11.69 -11.60 3.43
C PHE A 55 11.04 -12.97 3.49
N ASP A 56 10.89 -13.55 4.68
CA ASP A 56 10.16 -14.81 4.88
C ASP A 56 8.69 -14.64 4.48
N ARG A 57 8.05 -13.53 4.90
CA ARG A 57 6.62 -13.28 4.64
C ARG A 57 6.30 -13.16 3.14
N PHE A 58 7.17 -12.55 2.36
CA PHE A 58 6.97 -12.33 0.93
C PHE A 58 7.71 -13.34 0.03
N GLY A 59 8.48 -14.26 0.60
CA GLY A 59 9.32 -15.21 -0.15
C GLY A 59 10.45 -14.52 -0.92
N ILE A 60 10.96 -13.39 -0.41
CA ILE A 60 12.02 -12.61 -1.06
C ILE A 60 13.36 -13.34 -1.01
N ASN A 61 13.58 -14.24 -0.05
CA ASN A 61 14.80 -15.00 0.09
C ASN A 61 15.19 -15.75 -1.19
N GLU A 62 14.21 -16.20 -1.99
CA GLU A 62 14.44 -16.92 -3.25
C GLU A 62 15.08 -16.05 -4.34
N PHE A 63 14.90 -14.72 -4.25
CA PHE A 63 15.41 -13.77 -5.25
C PHE A 63 16.12 -12.57 -4.63
N ALA A 64 16.51 -12.64 -3.36
CA ALA A 64 17.13 -11.55 -2.62
C ALA A 64 18.38 -10.99 -3.29
N GLU A 65 19.14 -11.84 -3.98
CA GLU A 65 20.38 -11.49 -4.69
C GLU A 65 20.21 -11.35 -6.21
N VAL A 66 18.98 -11.44 -6.71
CA VAL A 66 18.68 -11.19 -8.12
C VAL A 66 18.50 -9.69 -8.34
N LYS A 67 19.11 -9.14 -9.39
CA LYS A 67 18.95 -7.72 -9.74
C LYS A 67 17.49 -7.39 -10.01
N VAL A 68 17.03 -6.25 -9.52
CA VAL A 68 15.65 -5.78 -9.66
C VAL A 68 15.19 -5.78 -11.13
N GLY A 69 16.06 -5.39 -12.06
CA GLY A 69 15.76 -5.42 -13.48
C GLY A 69 15.32 -6.79 -14.04
N ASN A 70 15.74 -7.88 -13.39
CA ASN A 70 15.44 -9.27 -13.77
C ASN A 70 14.24 -9.87 -13.00
N LEU A 71 13.61 -9.11 -12.11
CA LEU A 71 12.46 -9.56 -11.33
C LEU A 71 11.15 -9.40 -12.11
N SER A 72 10.21 -10.31 -11.87
CA SER A 72 8.83 -10.13 -12.33
C SER A 72 8.15 -8.94 -11.62
N THR A 73 7.05 -8.44 -12.17
CA THR A 73 6.28 -7.34 -11.55
C THR A 73 5.87 -7.67 -10.12
N GLY A 74 5.37 -8.89 -9.86
CA GLY A 74 5.00 -9.33 -8.52
C GLY A 74 6.18 -9.42 -7.56
N MET A 75 7.36 -9.87 -8.03
CA MET A 75 8.59 -9.90 -7.22
C MET A 75 9.07 -8.47 -6.90
N LYS A 76 9.04 -7.56 -7.88
CA LYS A 76 9.35 -6.13 -7.67
C LYS A 76 8.42 -5.52 -6.63
N GLN A 77 7.12 -5.79 -6.71
CA GLN A 77 6.13 -5.28 -5.76
C GLN A 77 6.38 -5.78 -4.33
N LYS A 78 6.66 -7.09 -4.16
CA LYS A 78 7.01 -7.67 -2.87
C LYS A 78 8.28 -7.04 -2.27
N ALA A 79 9.31 -6.85 -3.09
CA ALA A 79 10.55 -6.17 -2.67
C ALA A 79 10.28 -4.71 -2.27
N SER A 80 9.50 -3.98 -3.07
CA SER A 80 9.13 -2.59 -2.80
C SER A 80 8.36 -2.44 -1.50
N LEU A 81 7.41 -3.34 -1.23
CA LEU A 81 6.69 -3.39 0.04
C LEU A 81 7.64 -3.60 1.22
N ALA A 82 8.52 -4.59 1.15
CA ALA A 82 9.47 -4.86 2.21
C ALA A 82 10.38 -3.65 2.46
N ILE A 83 10.88 -3.01 1.41
CA ILE A 83 11.75 -1.84 1.49
C ILE A 83 11.02 -0.63 2.10
N SER A 84 9.75 -0.41 1.77
CA SER A 84 8.96 0.70 2.34
C SER A 84 8.71 0.56 3.85
N LEU A 85 8.93 -0.62 4.40
CA LEU A 85 8.65 -0.98 5.80
C LEU A 85 9.93 -1.29 6.61
N VAL A 86 11.11 -0.96 6.11
CA VAL A 86 12.41 -1.25 6.77
C VAL A 86 12.50 -0.70 8.19
N HIS A 87 11.88 0.45 8.45
CA HIS A 87 11.91 1.17 9.73
C HIS A 87 10.68 0.93 10.61
N ASP A 88 9.87 -0.09 10.28
CA ASP A 88 8.66 -0.49 11.02
C ASP A 88 7.70 0.69 11.34
N PRO A 89 7.25 1.45 10.36
CA PRO A 89 6.47 2.67 10.57
C PRO A 89 5.11 2.41 11.23
N ASP A 90 4.61 3.40 11.99
CA ASP A 90 3.28 3.36 12.59
C ASP A 90 2.16 3.65 11.58
N ILE A 91 2.49 4.44 10.54
CA ILE A 91 1.57 4.87 9.49
C ILE A 91 2.07 4.35 8.15
N ILE A 92 1.17 3.74 7.39
CA ILE A 92 1.47 3.12 6.11
C ILE A 92 0.55 3.74 5.07
N ILE A 93 1.13 4.27 3.99
CA ILE A 93 0.38 4.89 2.89
C ILE A 93 0.76 4.16 1.60
N PHE A 94 -0.19 3.47 1.01
CA PHE A 94 0.01 2.70 -0.21
C PHE A 94 -0.94 3.15 -1.31
N ASP A 95 -0.37 3.42 -2.47
CA ASP A 95 -1.10 3.77 -3.68
C ASP A 95 -1.18 2.55 -4.58
N GLU A 96 -2.42 2.06 -4.83
CA GLU A 96 -2.73 0.91 -5.68
C GLU A 96 -1.87 -0.35 -5.36
N PRO A 97 -1.82 -0.84 -4.12
CA PRO A 97 -0.84 -1.85 -3.69
C PRO A 97 -0.96 -3.20 -4.39
N THR A 98 -2.10 -3.49 -5.03
CA THR A 98 -2.36 -4.77 -5.70
C THR A 98 -2.62 -4.63 -7.20
N ASN A 99 -2.50 -3.41 -7.75
CA ASN A 99 -2.77 -3.16 -9.15
C ASN A 99 -1.78 -3.89 -10.08
N GLY A 100 -2.29 -4.50 -11.14
CA GLY A 100 -1.48 -5.20 -12.13
C GLY A 100 -0.81 -6.50 -11.65
N LEU A 101 -1.21 -7.02 -10.48
CA LEU A 101 -0.68 -8.24 -9.92
C LEU A 101 -1.58 -9.45 -10.22
N ASP A 102 -0.96 -10.62 -10.30
CA ASP A 102 -1.70 -11.88 -10.32
C ASP A 102 -2.45 -12.11 -8.99
N VAL A 103 -3.48 -12.95 -9.04
CA VAL A 103 -4.39 -13.21 -7.91
C VAL A 103 -3.65 -13.72 -6.66
N ILE A 104 -2.61 -14.52 -6.84
CA ILE A 104 -1.85 -15.10 -5.71
C ILE A 104 -1.05 -14.01 -5.02
N THR A 105 -0.31 -13.21 -5.78
CA THR A 105 0.47 -12.08 -5.25
C THR A 105 -0.44 -11.04 -4.60
N ALA A 106 -1.55 -10.68 -5.25
CA ALA A 106 -2.53 -9.75 -4.67
C ALA A 106 -3.09 -10.25 -3.34
N LYS A 107 -3.37 -11.56 -3.23
CA LYS A 107 -3.81 -12.17 -1.98
C LYS A 107 -2.75 -12.08 -0.89
N VAL A 108 -1.49 -12.40 -1.18
CA VAL A 108 -0.37 -12.31 -0.22
C VAL A 108 -0.27 -10.90 0.36
N ILE A 109 -0.37 -9.86 -0.50
CA ILE A 109 -0.32 -8.46 -0.07
C ILE A 109 -1.55 -8.10 0.77
N THR A 110 -2.75 -8.51 0.34
CA THR A 110 -3.98 -8.24 1.09
C THR A 110 -3.95 -8.86 2.49
N ASP A 111 -3.52 -10.11 2.60
CA ASP A 111 -3.40 -10.80 3.89
C ASP A 111 -2.37 -10.11 4.79
N PHE A 112 -1.27 -9.64 4.21
CA PHE A 112 -0.26 -8.87 4.96
C PHE A 112 -0.79 -7.52 5.46
N LEU A 113 -1.59 -6.81 4.68
CA LEU A 113 -2.25 -5.57 5.13
C LEU A 113 -3.20 -5.83 6.31
N GLN A 114 -3.90 -6.96 6.31
CA GLN A 114 -4.74 -7.36 7.44
C GLN A 114 -3.90 -7.68 8.70
N GLU A 115 -2.73 -8.31 8.53
CA GLU A 115 -1.80 -8.57 9.63
C GLU A 115 -1.30 -7.26 10.26
N LEU A 116 -0.86 -6.30 9.43
CA LEU A 116 -0.42 -4.98 9.89
C LEU A 116 -1.53 -4.21 10.63
N ARG A 117 -2.77 -4.30 10.12
CA ARG A 117 -3.94 -3.73 10.81
C ARG A 117 -4.15 -4.38 12.18
N ALA A 118 -4.04 -5.71 12.28
CA ALA A 118 -4.16 -6.43 13.54
C ALA A 118 -3.03 -6.10 14.52
N GLU A 119 -1.84 -5.76 14.03
CA GLU A 119 -0.72 -5.24 14.81
C GLU A 119 -0.94 -3.78 15.29
N GLY A 120 -2.04 -3.13 14.91
CA GLY A 120 -2.40 -1.77 15.32
C GLY A 120 -1.81 -0.67 14.46
N LYS A 121 -1.24 -0.99 13.30
CA LYS A 121 -0.76 0.01 12.33
C LYS A 121 -1.92 0.81 11.72
N THR A 122 -1.69 2.07 11.45
CA THR A 122 -2.62 2.91 10.68
C THR A 122 -2.31 2.77 9.20
N ILE A 123 -3.27 2.29 8.40
CA ILE A 123 -3.09 2.04 6.98
C ILE A 123 -4.01 2.94 6.17
N ILE A 124 -3.43 3.66 5.22
CA ILE A 124 -4.16 4.45 4.22
C ILE A 124 -3.84 3.85 2.85
N ILE A 125 -4.86 3.47 2.11
CA ILE A 125 -4.71 2.98 0.74
C ILE A 125 -5.56 3.80 -0.22
N SER A 126 -5.03 4.10 -1.38
CA SER A 126 -5.82 4.50 -2.54
C SER A 126 -5.97 3.29 -3.45
N THR A 127 -7.18 3.03 -3.92
CA THR A 127 -7.44 1.93 -4.86
C THR A 127 -8.79 2.11 -5.53
N HIS A 128 -8.92 1.54 -6.73
CA HIS A 128 -10.17 1.42 -7.46
C HIS A 128 -10.81 0.01 -7.31
N ILE A 129 -10.21 -0.88 -6.50
CA ILE A 129 -10.67 -2.26 -6.32
C ILE A 129 -11.62 -2.32 -5.12
N PHE A 130 -12.92 -2.27 -5.35
CA PHE A 130 -13.96 -2.25 -4.32
C PHE A 130 -13.87 -3.44 -3.36
N SER A 131 -13.66 -4.66 -3.87
CA SER A 131 -13.53 -5.87 -3.05
C SER A 131 -12.33 -5.85 -2.09
N LEU A 132 -11.25 -5.13 -2.44
CA LEU A 132 -10.12 -4.91 -1.54
C LEU A 132 -10.54 -3.97 -0.39
N VAL A 133 -11.21 -2.86 -0.73
CA VAL A 133 -11.71 -1.90 0.27
C VAL A 133 -12.65 -2.58 1.26
N GLU A 134 -13.65 -3.31 0.78
CA GLU A 134 -14.61 -4.02 1.62
C GLU A 134 -13.96 -5.03 2.56
N LYS A 135 -12.85 -5.63 2.12
CA LYS A 135 -12.14 -6.66 2.89
C LYS A 135 -11.25 -6.10 4.00
N ILE A 136 -10.62 -4.93 3.80
CA ILE A 136 -9.56 -4.47 4.69
C ILE A 136 -9.80 -3.11 5.33
N CYS A 137 -10.72 -2.29 4.82
CA CYS A 137 -10.92 -0.93 5.30
C CYS A 137 -12.03 -0.84 6.36
N ASP A 138 -11.82 0.00 7.38
CA ASP A 138 -12.85 0.39 8.35
C ASP A 138 -13.59 1.64 7.90
N ARG A 139 -12.89 2.54 7.21
CA ARG A 139 -13.37 3.83 6.75
C ARG A 139 -13.05 4.01 5.27
N VAL A 140 -13.91 4.72 4.56
CA VAL A 140 -13.76 4.99 3.12
C VAL A 140 -13.94 6.48 2.86
N GLY A 141 -13.10 7.00 1.97
CA GLY A 141 -13.27 8.31 1.34
C GLY A 141 -13.51 8.15 -0.16
N ILE A 142 -14.58 8.69 -0.69
CA ILE A 142 -14.88 8.69 -2.12
C ILE A 142 -14.50 10.05 -2.70
N ILE A 143 -13.62 10.04 -3.72
CA ILE A 143 -13.15 11.23 -4.42
C ILE A 143 -13.69 11.19 -5.85
N ILE A 144 -14.41 12.24 -6.24
CA ILE A 144 -14.93 12.41 -7.59
C ILE A 144 -14.50 13.79 -8.09
N ASN A 145 -13.93 13.86 -9.29
CA ASN A 145 -13.44 15.11 -9.88
C ASN A 145 -12.53 15.93 -8.94
N GLY A 146 -11.64 15.22 -8.21
CA GLY A 146 -10.70 15.85 -7.27
C GLY A 146 -11.30 16.35 -5.96
N LYS A 147 -12.58 16.08 -5.70
CA LYS A 147 -13.27 16.48 -4.46
C LYS A 147 -13.65 15.26 -3.63
N MET A 148 -13.41 15.32 -2.32
CA MET A 148 -13.93 14.34 -1.37
C MET A 148 -15.43 14.53 -1.21
N VAL A 149 -16.23 13.62 -1.75
CA VAL A 149 -17.71 13.72 -1.71
C VAL A 149 -18.31 12.96 -0.53
N VAL A 150 -17.66 11.90 -0.08
CA VAL A 150 -18.07 11.10 1.08
C VAL A 150 -16.83 10.71 1.88
N SER A 151 -16.93 10.72 3.22
CA SER A 151 -15.90 10.17 4.11
C SER A 151 -16.53 9.72 5.42
N ASP A 152 -16.70 8.40 5.61
CA ASP A 152 -17.23 7.82 6.86
C ASP A 152 -16.78 6.36 7.04
N GLU A 153 -17.30 5.70 8.06
CA GLU A 153 -17.17 4.26 8.25
C GLU A 153 -17.79 3.50 7.08
N LEU A 154 -17.10 2.45 6.62
CA LEU A 154 -17.55 1.65 5.48
C LEU A 154 -19.01 1.16 5.65
N ASN A 155 -19.32 0.60 6.81
CA ASN A 155 -20.67 0.07 7.09
C ASN A 155 -21.77 1.13 7.04
N LYS A 156 -21.46 2.39 7.39
CA LYS A 156 -22.43 3.49 7.30
C LYS A 156 -22.66 3.93 5.87
N ILE A 157 -21.59 3.91 5.05
CA ILE A 157 -21.66 4.29 3.64
C ILE A 157 -22.43 3.22 2.85
N THR A 158 -22.09 1.96 3.06
CA THR A 158 -22.68 0.84 2.29
C THR A 158 -24.09 0.49 2.75
N ASN A 159 -24.40 0.66 4.04
CA ASN A 159 -25.69 0.27 4.62
C ASN A 159 -26.16 -1.14 4.20
N GLY A 160 -25.21 -2.06 4.08
CA GLY A 160 -25.47 -3.46 3.68
C GLY A 160 -25.52 -3.72 2.17
N LEU A 161 -25.31 -2.70 1.33
CA LEU A 161 -25.17 -2.84 -0.12
C LEU A 161 -23.68 -3.03 -0.50
N PRO A 162 -23.36 -3.61 -1.68
CA PRO A 162 -22.01 -3.61 -2.22
C PRO A 162 -21.48 -2.19 -2.38
N LEU A 163 -20.20 -1.97 -2.03
CA LEU A 163 -19.57 -0.65 -2.15
C LEU A 163 -19.56 -0.14 -3.60
N GLU A 164 -19.45 -1.05 -4.57
CA GLU A 164 -19.50 -0.73 -5.98
C GLU A 164 -20.84 -0.06 -6.36
N ASP A 165 -21.96 -0.62 -5.93
CA ASP A 165 -23.31 -0.08 -6.20
C ASP A 165 -23.47 1.32 -5.57
N VAL A 166 -22.99 1.47 -4.34
CA VAL A 166 -23.01 2.75 -3.62
C VAL A 166 -22.14 3.80 -4.31
N PHE A 167 -20.94 3.40 -4.76
CA PHE A 167 -20.06 4.31 -5.49
C PHE A 167 -20.73 4.81 -6.77
N PHE A 168 -21.33 3.95 -7.55
CA PHE A 168 -21.98 4.33 -8.81
C PHE A 168 -23.23 5.17 -8.59
N ASP A 169 -23.99 4.95 -7.51
CA ASP A 169 -25.12 5.82 -7.14
C ASP A 169 -24.64 7.24 -6.78
N ILE A 170 -23.57 7.36 -6.01
CA ILE A 170 -22.95 8.64 -5.67
C ILE A 170 -22.37 9.32 -6.92
N TYR A 171 -21.65 8.57 -7.74
CA TYR A 171 -21.04 9.08 -8.96
C TYR A 171 -22.08 9.66 -9.92
N SER A 172 -23.20 8.97 -10.15
CA SER A 172 -24.27 9.43 -11.04
C SER A 172 -24.96 10.70 -10.54
N LYS A 173 -25.01 10.91 -9.22
CA LYS A 173 -25.56 12.15 -8.62
C LYS A 173 -24.59 13.33 -8.75
N GLU A 174 -23.30 13.09 -8.63
CA GLU A 174 -22.27 14.16 -8.67
C GLU A 174 -21.82 14.52 -10.09
N ALA A 175 -21.70 13.53 -10.99
CA ALA A 175 -21.21 13.73 -12.36
C ALA A 175 -22.29 14.22 -13.33
N GLY A 176 -23.56 14.17 -12.94
CA GLY A 176 -24.69 14.49 -13.85
C GLY A 176 -24.99 13.31 -14.80
N ALA A 177 -26.27 13.03 -15.03
CA ALA A 177 -26.76 11.84 -15.74
C ALA A 177 -26.34 11.68 -17.22
N GLU A 178 -25.57 12.61 -17.78
CA GLU A 178 -25.19 12.61 -19.21
C GLU A 178 -23.84 11.91 -19.49
N GLU A 179 -22.91 11.81 -18.53
CA GLU A 179 -21.59 11.21 -18.79
C GLU A 179 -21.57 9.67 -18.82
N TRP A 180 -22.63 9.01 -18.36
CA TRP A 180 -22.73 7.54 -18.32
C TRP A 180 -22.96 6.85 -19.65
N LYS A 181 -23.29 7.60 -20.70
CA LYS A 181 -23.68 7.05 -22.01
C LYS A 181 -22.53 6.85 -22.99
N ILE A 182 -21.27 7.05 -22.54
CA ILE A 182 -20.11 7.08 -23.43
C ILE A 182 -19.20 5.81 -23.27
N PHE A 183 -19.56 4.86 -22.40
CA PHE A 183 -18.85 3.58 -22.26
C PHE A 183 -19.77 2.38 -22.50
#